data_0bfaff26b19824adb7fd1dd99974c4b8
#
_entry.id   0bfaff26b19824adb7fd1dd99974c4b8
#
_cell.length_a   1.000
_cell.length_b   1.000
_cell.length_c   1.000
_cell.angle_alpha   90.00
_cell.angle_beta   90.00
_cell.angle_gamma   90.00
#
_symmetry.space_group_name_H-M   'P 1'
#
loop_
_entity.id
_entity.type
_entity.pdbx_description
1 polymer ?
#
loop_
_entity_poly.entity_id
_entity_poly.type
_entity_poly.pdbx_seq_one_letter_code
_entity_poly.pdbx_strand_id
1 'polypeptide(L)'
;ICTPNYLHAKHIQMALKNFKHVICEKPMCVSSKELDECFDYAKKQNCFLMEAHKTVFTPLNQKLFEMISNGEIGQVKSIDAQYATRLTESISEWHFNQAGAGCMFDIGVYPICYANRMANSKIKQVFRLKDEALIEYENGCVAHIATSWDVSMENTSHIYGTKGSITCKNFWKNIEALINENRMIVSQKSDFTGEIEHACACVEKGLIESPVMSRMASLEILKVIGV
;
A
#
# COMPACT_ATOMS: atom_id res chain seq x y z
N ILE A 1 -5.58 15.07 1.70
CA ILE A 1 -5.19 15.62 0.38
C ILE A 1 -5.55 14.57 -0.65
N CYS A 2 -6.34 14.97 -1.69
CA CYS A 2 -6.86 14.08 -2.74
C CYS A 2 -6.69 14.75 -4.12
N THR A 3 -5.60 15.45 -4.32
CA THR A 3 -5.26 16.08 -5.60
C THR A 3 -4.50 15.09 -6.49
N PRO A 4 -4.18 15.41 -7.77
CA PRO A 4 -3.23 14.62 -8.54
C PRO A 4 -1.89 14.45 -7.82
N ASN A 5 -1.29 13.26 -7.89
CA ASN A 5 -0.13 12.87 -7.08
C ASN A 5 1.10 13.80 -7.23
N TYR A 6 1.37 14.33 -8.41
CA TYR A 6 2.46 15.29 -8.64
C TYR A 6 2.30 16.64 -7.90
N LEU A 7 1.11 16.89 -7.32
CA LEU A 7 0.84 18.08 -6.50
C LEU A 7 0.90 17.78 -4.99
N HIS A 8 0.97 16.51 -4.59
CA HIS A 8 0.86 16.10 -3.20
C HIS A 8 1.92 16.73 -2.32
N ALA A 9 3.21 16.64 -2.68
CA ALA A 9 4.31 17.19 -1.89
C ALA A 9 4.13 18.69 -1.60
N LYS A 10 3.73 19.47 -2.62
CA LYS A 10 3.42 20.90 -2.47
C LYS A 10 2.27 21.14 -1.49
N HIS A 11 1.17 20.38 -1.61
CA HIS A 11 0.01 20.55 -0.76
C HIS A 11 0.25 20.06 0.67
N ILE A 12 1.05 19.00 0.86
CA ILE A 12 1.52 18.55 2.17
C ILE A 12 2.28 19.68 2.86
N GLN A 13 3.28 20.27 2.18
CA GLN A 13 4.05 21.38 2.74
C GLN A 13 3.18 22.59 3.10
N MET A 14 2.19 22.94 2.27
CA MET A 14 1.25 24.01 2.57
C MET A 14 0.41 23.74 3.83
N ALA A 15 -0.08 22.52 4.01
CA ALA A 15 -0.84 22.11 5.18
C ALA A 15 0.03 22.11 6.45
N LEU A 16 1.21 21.49 6.39
CA LEU A 16 2.16 21.42 7.50
C LEU A 16 2.66 22.81 7.92
N LYS A 17 2.89 23.72 6.97
CA LYS A 17 3.26 25.14 7.26
C LYS A 17 2.18 25.84 8.10
N ASN A 18 0.93 25.42 7.97
CA ASN A 18 -0.20 25.93 8.73
C ASN A 18 -0.58 25.01 9.92
N PHE A 19 0.38 24.20 10.40
CA PHE A 19 0.24 23.33 11.58
C PHE A 19 -0.96 22.35 11.47
N LYS A 20 -1.25 21.84 10.26
CA LYS A 20 -2.30 20.84 10.05
C LYS A 20 -1.69 19.45 9.99
N HIS A 21 -2.32 18.48 10.69
CA HIS A 21 -2.07 17.07 10.47
C HIS A 21 -2.56 16.67 9.09
N VAL A 22 -1.88 15.72 8.44
CA VAL A 22 -2.12 15.40 7.03
C VAL A 22 -2.30 13.90 6.84
N ILE A 23 -3.36 13.52 6.16
CA ILE A 23 -3.52 12.27 5.43
C ILE A 23 -3.48 12.63 3.95
N CYS A 24 -2.62 11.97 3.18
CA CYS A 24 -2.49 12.22 1.75
C CYS A 24 -2.71 10.95 0.95
N GLU A 25 -3.53 11.04 -0.10
CA GLU A 25 -3.77 9.93 -1.03
C GLU A 25 -2.47 9.35 -1.61
N LYS A 26 -2.58 8.08 -1.96
CA LYS A 26 -1.52 7.29 -2.57
C LYS A 26 -1.35 7.61 -4.08
N PRO A 27 -0.15 7.52 -4.62
CA PRO A 27 1.11 7.57 -3.88
C PRO A 27 1.31 8.97 -3.32
N MET A 28 1.78 9.04 -2.07
CA MET A 28 1.90 10.33 -1.37
C MET A 28 2.91 11.27 -2.03
N CYS A 29 3.96 10.72 -2.63
CA CYS A 29 4.97 11.45 -3.37
C CYS A 29 5.38 10.68 -4.63
N VAL A 30 6.01 11.38 -5.57
CA VAL A 30 6.47 10.79 -6.84
C VAL A 30 7.96 10.43 -6.83
N SER A 31 8.65 10.71 -5.73
CA SER A 31 10.04 10.32 -5.50
C SER A 31 10.35 10.13 -4.02
N SER A 32 11.35 9.29 -3.73
CA SER A 32 11.84 9.07 -2.36
C SER A 32 12.33 10.36 -1.71
N LYS A 33 12.95 11.25 -2.48
CA LYS A 33 13.43 12.56 -2.00
C LYS A 33 12.27 13.44 -1.53
N GLU A 34 11.22 13.61 -2.34
CA GLU A 34 10.04 14.39 -1.94
C GLU A 34 9.38 13.84 -0.69
N LEU A 35 9.29 12.51 -0.60
CA LEU A 35 8.71 11.82 0.55
C LEU A 35 9.53 12.11 1.82
N ASP A 36 10.84 11.98 1.75
CA ASP A 36 11.75 12.27 2.86
C ASP A 36 11.60 13.72 3.32
N GLU A 37 11.61 14.68 2.39
CA GLU A 37 11.43 16.12 2.67
C GLU A 37 10.08 16.39 3.36
N CYS A 38 9.00 15.73 2.94
CA CYS A 38 7.67 15.87 3.55
C CYS A 38 7.64 15.35 5.00
N PHE A 39 8.21 14.18 5.28
CA PHE A 39 8.28 13.63 6.64
C PHE A 39 9.20 14.43 7.55
N ASP A 40 10.35 14.89 7.06
CA ASP A 40 11.25 15.77 7.82
C ASP A 40 10.58 17.09 8.17
N TYR A 41 9.79 17.65 7.24
CA TYR A 41 9.03 18.87 7.50
C TYR A 41 7.87 18.63 8.48
N ALA A 42 7.15 17.52 8.38
CA ALA A 42 6.12 17.14 9.34
C ALA A 42 6.69 17.01 10.76
N LYS A 43 7.85 16.35 10.90
CA LYS A 43 8.58 16.24 12.17
C LYS A 43 8.97 17.61 12.72
N LYS A 44 9.50 18.51 11.89
CA LYS A 44 9.88 19.88 12.27
C LYS A 44 8.66 20.69 12.77
N GLN A 45 7.49 20.50 12.16
CA GLN A 45 6.27 21.20 12.54
C GLN A 45 5.50 20.50 13.68
N ASN A 46 5.99 19.35 14.17
CA ASN A 46 5.30 18.50 15.14
C ASN A 46 3.88 18.15 14.68
N CYS A 47 3.72 17.84 13.40
CA CYS A 47 2.46 17.47 12.77
C CYS A 47 2.49 16.01 12.32
N PHE A 48 1.35 15.35 12.40
CA PHE A 48 1.17 14.00 11.88
C PHE A 48 1.13 14.03 10.35
N LEU A 49 1.81 13.07 9.73
CA LEU A 49 1.75 12.79 8.28
C LEU A 49 1.62 11.29 8.04
N MET A 50 0.67 10.91 7.19
CA MET A 50 0.45 9.52 6.78
C MET A 50 0.01 9.44 5.32
N GLU A 51 0.55 8.46 4.60
CA GLU A 51 0.03 8.04 3.29
C GLU A 51 -1.24 7.23 3.46
N ALA A 52 -2.28 7.56 2.69
CA ALA A 52 -3.56 6.86 2.69
C ALA A 52 -3.45 5.58 1.85
N HIS A 53 -3.29 4.46 2.53
CA HIS A 53 -3.22 3.13 1.93
C HIS A 53 -4.28 2.23 2.54
N LYS A 54 -5.54 2.42 2.15
CA LYS A 54 -6.70 1.67 2.70
C LYS A 54 -6.49 0.17 2.77
N THR A 55 -5.72 -0.41 1.83
CA THR A 55 -5.44 -1.84 1.74
C THR A 55 -4.97 -2.46 3.06
N VAL A 56 -4.08 -1.79 3.80
CA VAL A 56 -3.54 -2.33 5.05
C VAL A 56 -4.43 -2.04 6.26
N PHE A 57 -5.45 -1.20 6.09
CA PHE A 57 -6.37 -0.79 7.14
C PHE A 57 -7.75 -1.45 7.05
N THR A 58 -8.06 -2.21 5.96
CA THR A 58 -9.32 -2.97 5.93
C THR A 58 -9.35 -3.99 7.06
N PRO A 59 -10.49 -4.19 7.76
CA PRO A 59 -10.59 -5.14 8.87
C PRO A 59 -10.17 -6.56 8.48
N LEU A 60 -10.50 -7.00 7.26
CA LEU A 60 -10.07 -8.30 6.76
C LEU A 60 -8.56 -8.40 6.69
N ASN A 61 -7.88 -7.43 6.05
CA ASN A 61 -6.42 -7.49 5.88
C ASN A 61 -5.67 -7.34 7.21
N GLN A 62 -6.20 -6.58 8.16
CA GLN A 62 -5.67 -6.55 9.53
C GLN A 62 -5.76 -7.94 10.18
N LYS A 63 -6.90 -8.62 10.02
CA LYS A 63 -7.09 -9.98 10.54
C LYS A 63 -6.17 -10.99 9.88
N LEU A 64 -6.02 -10.94 8.54
CA LEU A 64 -5.08 -11.80 7.81
C LEU A 64 -3.64 -11.58 8.26
N PHE A 65 -3.24 -10.32 8.47
CA PHE A 65 -1.90 -10.00 9.00
C PHE A 65 -1.68 -10.55 10.40
N GLU A 66 -2.67 -10.45 11.30
CA GLU A 66 -2.61 -11.06 12.63
C GLU A 66 -2.42 -12.58 12.55
N MET A 67 -3.18 -13.28 11.70
CA MET A 67 -3.09 -14.73 11.49
C MET A 67 -1.70 -15.13 10.97
N ILE A 68 -1.15 -14.38 10.00
CA ILE A 68 0.21 -14.59 9.49
C ILE A 68 1.23 -14.39 10.60
N SER A 69 1.11 -13.30 11.37
CA SER A 69 2.04 -12.97 12.47
C SER A 69 2.01 -14.00 13.59
N ASN A 70 0.84 -14.61 13.84
CA ASN A 70 0.65 -15.70 14.80
C ASN A 70 1.12 -17.07 14.25
N GLY A 71 1.53 -17.14 12.98
CA GLY A 71 2.04 -18.37 12.36
C GLY A 71 0.97 -19.39 11.96
N GLU A 72 -0.30 -18.96 11.79
CA GLU A 72 -1.41 -19.87 11.47
C GLU A 72 -1.23 -20.56 10.11
N ILE A 73 -0.58 -19.89 9.14
CA ILE A 73 -0.18 -20.50 7.86
C ILE A 73 1.31 -20.89 7.84
N GLY A 74 2.00 -20.82 8.96
CA GLY A 74 3.45 -21.04 9.05
C GLY A 74 4.24 -19.85 8.47
N GLN A 75 5.49 -20.11 8.04
CA GLN A 75 6.32 -19.09 7.40
C GLN A 75 5.82 -18.79 5.99
N VAL A 76 5.53 -17.53 5.68
CA VAL A 76 5.18 -17.11 4.31
C VAL A 76 6.38 -17.32 3.38
N LYS A 77 6.17 -17.99 2.27
CA LYS A 77 7.19 -18.32 1.27
C LYS A 77 6.98 -17.62 -0.05
N SER A 78 5.72 -17.46 -0.46
CA SER A 78 5.39 -16.84 -1.74
C SER A 78 4.12 -15.99 -1.61
N ILE A 79 4.12 -14.86 -2.29
CA ILE A 79 2.95 -14.00 -2.44
C ILE A 79 2.81 -13.71 -3.93
N ASP A 80 1.62 -13.92 -4.48
CA ASP A 80 1.23 -13.44 -5.80
C ASP A 80 0.11 -12.42 -5.61
N ALA A 81 0.25 -11.21 -6.13
CA ALA A 81 -0.74 -10.15 -5.99
C ALA A 81 -0.91 -9.37 -7.28
N GLN A 82 -2.13 -9.42 -7.83
CA GLN A 82 -2.45 -8.86 -9.13
C GLN A 82 -3.55 -7.81 -9.01
N TYR A 83 -3.31 -6.64 -9.64
CA TYR A 83 -4.35 -5.65 -9.85
C TYR A 83 -4.23 -5.05 -11.24
N ALA A 84 -5.16 -5.37 -12.11
CA ALA A 84 -5.22 -4.86 -13.47
C ALA A 84 -6.63 -4.42 -13.84
N THR A 85 -6.72 -3.35 -14.58
CA THR A 85 -7.98 -2.87 -15.13
C THR A 85 -7.69 -2.20 -16.48
N ARG A 86 -8.46 -2.59 -17.50
CA ARG A 86 -8.30 -1.97 -18.80
C ARG A 86 -8.77 -0.52 -18.72
N LEU A 87 -7.85 0.41 -18.94
CA LEU A 87 -8.19 1.82 -19.04
C LEU A 87 -8.64 2.17 -20.45
N THR A 88 -9.66 3.02 -20.52
CA THR A 88 -10.08 3.67 -21.74
C THR A 88 -9.57 5.11 -21.71
N GLU A 89 -9.33 5.73 -22.89
CA GLU A 89 -8.78 7.09 -23.03
C GLU A 89 -9.61 8.22 -22.37
N SER A 90 -10.71 7.86 -21.70
CA SER A 90 -11.59 8.82 -20.99
C SER A 90 -11.07 9.29 -19.63
N ILE A 91 -9.86 8.83 -19.19
CA ILE A 91 -9.26 9.26 -17.94
C ILE A 91 -8.40 10.49 -18.17
N SER A 92 -8.20 11.25 -17.09
CA SER A 92 -7.43 12.49 -17.11
C SER A 92 -6.01 12.28 -17.65
N GLU A 93 -5.56 13.16 -18.52
CA GLU A 93 -4.23 13.12 -19.18
C GLU A 93 -3.04 12.99 -18.19
N TRP A 94 -3.19 13.51 -16.97
CA TRP A 94 -2.12 13.45 -15.98
C TRP A 94 -1.71 12.02 -15.58
N HIS A 95 -2.60 11.03 -15.74
CA HIS A 95 -2.28 9.62 -15.52
C HIS A 95 -1.21 9.09 -16.47
N PHE A 96 -1.02 9.75 -17.63
CA PHE A 96 -0.11 9.30 -18.68
C PHE A 96 1.12 10.18 -18.85
N ASN A 97 1.04 11.47 -18.53
CA ASN A 97 1.99 12.47 -19.01
C ASN A 97 2.69 13.29 -17.92
N GLN A 98 2.46 12.98 -16.62
CA GLN A 98 3.03 13.73 -15.50
C GLN A 98 4.00 12.87 -14.68
N ALA A 99 4.79 13.53 -13.83
CA ALA A 99 5.56 12.81 -12.81
C ALA A 99 4.60 11.98 -11.94
N GLY A 100 4.96 10.73 -11.68
CA GLY A 100 4.07 9.80 -10.98
C GLY A 100 2.93 9.25 -11.83
N ALA A 101 2.99 9.40 -13.16
CA ALA A 101 2.08 8.73 -14.10
C ALA A 101 2.42 7.24 -14.25
N GLY A 102 1.45 6.48 -14.75
CA GLY A 102 1.64 5.07 -15.09
C GLY A 102 0.97 4.10 -14.14
N CYS A 103 0.79 2.89 -14.65
CA CYS A 103 0.07 1.80 -13.99
C CYS A 103 0.63 1.49 -12.58
N MET A 104 1.96 1.43 -12.44
CA MET A 104 2.61 1.13 -11.17
C MET A 104 2.32 2.18 -10.10
N PHE A 105 2.28 3.48 -10.46
CA PHE A 105 1.95 4.55 -9.52
C PHE A 105 0.47 4.59 -9.15
N ASP A 106 -0.44 4.27 -10.08
CA ASP A 106 -1.86 4.35 -9.79
C ASP A 106 -2.39 3.11 -9.09
N ILE A 107 -2.26 1.94 -9.71
CA ILE A 107 -2.83 0.70 -9.20
C ILE A 107 -1.78 -0.28 -8.64
N GLY A 108 -0.53 -0.22 -9.10
CA GLY A 108 0.56 -1.08 -8.61
C GLY A 108 0.92 -0.88 -7.15
N VAL A 109 0.72 0.32 -6.62
CA VAL A 109 0.91 0.64 -5.20
C VAL A 109 0.06 -0.25 -4.27
N TYR A 110 -1.12 -0.72 -4.70
CA TYR A 110 -1.98 -1.60 -3.89
C TYR A 110 -1.39 -2.99 -3.65
N PRO A 111 -1.03 -3.77 -4.71
CA PRO A 111 -0.39 -5.07 -4.51
C PRO A 111 0.99 -4.96 -3.87
N ILE A 112 1.77 -3.90 -4.14
CA ILE A 112 3.06 -3.67 -3.48
C ILE A 112 2.87 -3.48 -1.97
N CYS A 113 2.01 -2.55 -1.56
CA CYS A 113 1.74 -2.27 -0.15
C CYS A 113 1.20 -3.53 0.57
N TYR A 114 0.28 -4.26 -0.07
CA TYR A 114 -0.27 -5.51 0.46
C TYR A 114 0.82 -6.56 0.66
N ALA A 115 1.63 -6.83 -0.37
CA ALA A 115 2.70 -7.83 -0.30
C ALA A 115 3.75 -7.48 0.77
N ASN A 116 4.21 -6.22 0.84
CA ASN A 116 5.14 -5.76 1.86
C ASN A 116 4.58 -5.99 3.28
N ARG A 117 3.30 -5.70 3.47
CA ARG A 117 2.63 -5.94 4.77
C ARG A 117 2.54 -7.41 5.12
N MET A 118 2.10 -8.26 4.16
CA MET A 118 1.90 -9.70 4.39
C MET A 118 3.21 -10.49 4.48
N ALA A 119 4.27 -10.06 3.80
CA ALA A 119 5.61 -10.65 3.94
C ALA A 119 6.20 -10.42 5.33
N ASN A 120 5.77 -9.37 6.03
CA ASN A 120 6.22 -8.99 7.37
C ASN A 120 7.76 -9.00 7.50
N SER A 121 8.46 -8.45 6.52
CA SER A 121 9.93 -8.47 6.41
C SER A 121 10.41 -7.34 5.52
N LYS A 122 11.66 -6.91 5.67
CA LYS A 122 12.29 -5.88 4.84
C LYS A 122 12.57 -6.41 3.45
N ILE A 123 12.50 -5.51 2.47
CA ILE A 123 12.86 -5.78 1.08
C ILE A 123 14.38 -5.93 0.97
N LYS A 124 14.83 -7.12 0.56
CA LYS A 124 16.23 -7.43 0.25
C LYS A 124 16.58 -6.97 -1.17
N GLN A 125 15.78 -7.37 -2.16
CA GLN A 125 16.02 -7.08 -3.58
C GLN A 125 14.72 -6.93 -4.35
N VAL A 126 14.74 -6.10 -5.40
CA VAL A 126 13.64 -5.91 -6.34
C VAL A 126 14.13 -6.10 -7.75
N PHE A 127 13.43 -6.92 -8.53
CA PHE A 127 13.58 -7.05 -9.98
C PHE A 127 12.32 -6.49 -10.62
N ARG A 128 12.44 -5.38 -11.33
CA ARG A 128 11.33 -4.71 -11.95
C ARG A 128 11.32 -4.89 -13.46
N LEU A 129 10.15 -5.19 -13.99
CA LEU A 129 9.77 -5.06 -15.39
C LEU A 129 8.90 -3.81 -15.55
N LYS A 130 8.29 -3.61 -16.72
CA LYS A 130 7.46 -2.41 -16.96
C LYS A 130 6.34 -2.26 -15.91
N ASP A 131 5.44 -3.23 -15.87
CA ASP A 131 4.22 -3.21 -15.05
C ASP A 131 4.17 -4.41 -14.07
N GLU A 132 5.32 -5.05 -13.84
CA GLU A 132 5.49 -6.18 -12.93
C GLU A 132 6.74 -6.03 -12.07
N ALA A 133 6.77 -6.68 -10.91
CA ALA A 133 7.93 -6.75 -10.05
C ALA A 133 8.04 -8.10 -9.34
N LEU A 134 9.28 -8.58 -9.14
CA LEU A 134 9.60 -9.62 -8.18
C LEU A 134 10.32 -8.99 -6.99
N ILE A 135 9.83 -9.25 -5.78
CA ILE A 135 10.36 -8.70 -4.53
C ILE A 135 10.88 -9.86 -3.70
N GLU A 136 12.17 -9.89 -3.42
CA GLU A 136 12.77 -10.80 -2.44
C GLU A 136 12.86 -10.09 -1.09
N TYR A 137 12.37 -10.75 -0.03
CA TYR A 137 12.43 -10.25 1.34
C TYR A 137 13.54 -10.94 2.14
N GLU A 138 14.03 -10.28 3.23
CA GLU A 138 15.11 -10.81 4.07
C GLU A 138 14.77 -12.15 4.74
N ASN A 139 13.48 -12.43 4.99
CA ASN A 139 13.01 -13.71 5.55
C ASN A 139 12.90 -14.84 4.50
N GLY A 140 13.32 -14.59 3.24
CA GLY A 140 13.28 -15.54 2.14
C GLY A 140 11.92 -15.70 1.47
N CYS A 141 10.93 -14.86 1.82
CA CYS A 141 9.69 -14.76 1.06
C CYS A 141 9.95 -14.08 -0.29
N VAL A 142 9.25 -14.49 -1.33
CA VAL A 142 9.26 -13.83 -2.64
C VAL A 142 7.84 -13.42 -3.00
N ALA A 143 7.66 -12.15 -3.41
CA ALA A 143 6.39 -11.69 -3.95
C ALA A 143 6.50 -11.39 -5.44
N HIS A 144 5.49 -11.81 -6.21
CA HIS A 144 5.23 -11.39 -7.57
C HIS A 144 4.09 -10.38 -7.58
N ILE A 145 4.37 -9.23 -8.18
CA ILE A 145 3.41 -8.14 -8.37
C ILE A 145 3.13 -8.02 -9.86
N ALA A 146 1.87 -8.08 -10.26
CA ALA A 146 1.46 -7.86 -11.64
C ALA A 146 0.37 -6.80 -11.73
N THR A 147 0.58 -5.81 -12.60
CA THR A 147 -0.40 -4.75 -12.87
C THR A 147 -0.56 -4.54 -14.36
N SER A 148 -1.67 -3.99 -14.78
CA SER A 148 -1.86 -3.60 -16.18
C SER A 148 -3.01 -2.62 -16.35
N TRP A 149 -2.83 -1.69 -17.29
CA TRP A 149 -3.89 -0.89 -17.86
C TRP A 149 -4.35 -1.38 -19.25
N ASP A 150 -3.61 -2.34 -19.81
CA ASP A 150 -3.87 -2.86 -21.17
C ASP A 150 -4.85 -4.04 -21.15
N VAL A 151 -4.87 -4.80 -20.05
CA VAL A 151 -5.72 -6.00 -19.89
C VAL A 151 -6.41 -6.00 -18.52
N SER A 152 -7.47 -6.81 -18.39
CA SER A 152 -8.05 -7.13 -17.09
C SER A 152 -7.52 -8.47 -16.61
N MET A 153 -7.23 -8.59 -15.31
CA MET A 153 -6.81 -9.81 -14.63
C MET A 153 -7.86 -10.19 -13.57
N GLU A 154 -7.65 -11.31 -12.88
CA GLU A 154 -8.57 -11.74 -11.81
C GLU A 154 -8.60 -10.84 -10.57
N ASN A 155 -7.60 -9.97 -10.43
CA ASN A 155 -7.50 -9.04 -9.30
C ASN A 155 -7.50 -9.77 -7.94
N THR A 156 -6.61 -10.75 -7.84
CA THR A 156 -6.46 -11.66 -6.70
C THR A 156 -5.12 -11.51 -6.02
N SER A 157 -5.07 -11.90 -4.75
CA SER A 157 -3.82 -12.24 -4.07
C SER A 157 -3.84 -13.69 -3.59
N HIS A 158 -2.69 -14.36 -3.70
CA HIS A 158 -2.42 -15.67 -3.14
C HIS A 158 -1.20 -15.59 -2.23
N ILE A 159 -1.32 -16.05 -0.99
CA ILE A 159 -0.23 -16.11 -0.01
C ILE A 159 -0.02 -17.57 0.35
N TYR A 160 1.19 -18.06 0.18
CA TYR A 160 1.57 -19.45 0.46
C TYR A 160 2.54 -19.51 1.64
N GLY A 161 2.12 -20.12 2.71
CA GLY A 161 2.93 -20.42 3.89
C GLY A 161 3.29 -21.91 3.97
N THR A 162 4.19 -22.25 4.90
CA THR A 162 4.63 -23.65 5.09
C THR A 162 3.56 -24.56 5.70
N LYS A 163 2.46 -24.01 6.21
CA LYS A 163 1.35 -24.75 6.86
C LYS A 163 0.00 -24.44 6.25
N GLY A 164 -0.09 -23.55 5.27
CA GLY A 164 -1.37 -23.18 4.68
C GLY A 164 -1.26 -22.06 3.68
N SER A 165 -2.41 -21.63 3.17
CA SER A 165 -2.52 -20.58 2.16
C SER A 165 -3.69 -19.64 2.43
N ILE A 166 -3.60 -18.43 1.87
CA ILE A 166 -4.67 -17.44 1.88
C ILE A 166 -4.91 -16.99 0.44
N THR A 167 -6.17 -16.94 0.04
CA THR A 167 -6.59 -16.37 -1.26
C THR A 167 -7.61 -15.26 -1.02
N CYS A 168 -7.38 -14.09 -1.61
CA CYS A 168 -8.27 -12.94 -1.47
C CYS A 168 -8.47 -12.23 -2.82
N LYS A 169 -9.72 -12.20 -3.31
CA LYS A 169 -10.09 -11.41 -4.50
C LYS A 169 -10.30 -9.96 -4.12
N ASN A 170 -9.91 -9.03 -4.99
CA ASN A 170 -10.01 -7.58 -4.74
C ASN A 170 -9.45 -7.18 -3.35
N PHE A 171 -8.31 -7.72 -2.98
CA PHE A 171 -7.69 -7.65 -1.65
C PHE A 171 -7.57 -6.22 -1.09
N TRP A 172 -7.63 -5.18 -1.92
CA TRP A 172 -7.56 -3.77 -1.46
C TRP A 172 -8.88 -3.23 -0.89
N LYS A 173 -10.00 -3.98 -1.01
CA LYS A 173 -11.33 -3.55 -0.53
C LYS A 173 -12.25 -4.69 -0.12
N ASN A 174 -11.79 -5.94 -0.18
CA ASN A 174 -12.63 -7.11 0.05
C ASN A 174 -12.94 -7.31 1.54
N ILE A 175 -14.04 -8.00 1.78
CA ILE A 175 -14.48 -8.46 3.11
C ILE A 175 -14.37 -9.98 3.27
N GLU A 176 -13.89 -10.69 2.24
CA GLU A 176 -13.84 -12.15 2.18
C GLU A 176 -12.47 -12.65 1.75
N ALA A 177 -12.00 -13.71 2.41
CA ALA A 177 -10.83 -14.49 2.01
C ALA A 177 -11.06 -15.99 2.21
N LEU A 178 -10.30 -16.83 1.49
CA LEU A 178 -10.21 -18.26 1.72
C LEU A 178 -8.90 -18.55 2.46
N ILE A 179 -8.99 -19.22 3.61
CA ILE A 179 -7.84 -19.68 4.41
C ILE A 179 -7.88 -21.21 4.39
N ASN A 180 -6.89 -21.83 3.73
CA ASN A 180 -6.91 -23.29 3.53
C ASN A 180 -8.26 -23.77 2.98
N GLU A 181 -8.80 -23.09 1.96
CA GLU A 181 -10.12 -23.33 1.34
C GLU A 181 -11.34 -23.00 2.24
N ASN A 182 -11.14 -22.67 3.52
CA ASN A 182 -12.21 -22.24 4.41
C ASN A 182 -12.50 -20.76 4.24
N ARG A 183 -13.77 -20.44 4.07
CA ARG A 183 -14.24 -19.07 3.87
C ARG A 183 -14.21 -18.27 5.18
N MET A 184 -13.56 -17.12 5.16
CA MET A 184 -13.61 -16.12 6.22
C MET A 184 -14.29 -14.85 5.69
N ILE A 185 -15.18 -14.27 6.48
CA ILE A 185 -15.85 -12.99 6.16
C ILE A 185 -15.64 -12.04 7.36
N VAL A 186 -15.22 -10.81 7.07
CA VAL A 186 -15.07 -9.73 8.05
C VAL A 186 -15.83 -8.52 7.54
N SER A 187 -16.88 -8.12 8.22
CA SER A 187 -17.70 -6.96 7.82
C SER A 187 -16.94 -5.65 7.97
N GLN A 188 -17.23 -4.70 7.09
CA GLN A 188 -16.73 -3.32 7.20
C GLN A 188 -17.82 -2.32 6.77
N LYS A 189 -17.76 -1.10 7.32
CA LYS A 189 -18.68 -0.02 6.94
C LYS A 189 -18.27 0.58 5.58
N SER A 190 -16.98 0.79 5.39
CA SER A 190 -16.35 1.31 4.17
C SER A 190 -14.89 0.88 4.18
N ASP A 191 -14.30 0.72 3.00
CA ASP A 191 -12.87 0.42 2.84
C ASP A 191 -11.95 1.58 3.24
N PHE A 192 -12.47 2.80 3.44
CA PHE A 192 -11.74 3.97 3.93
C PHE A 192 -11.84 4.19 5.45
N THR A 193 -12.80 3.56 6.13
CA THR A 193 -13.05 3.80 7.57
C THR A 193 -11.80 3.51 8.40
N GLY A 194 -11.15 2.37 8.18
CA GLY A 194 -10.02 1.93 8.99
C GLY A 194 -8.81 2.86 8.93
N GLU A 195 -8.47 3.41 7.78
CA GLU A 195 -7.33 4.34 7.65
C GLU A 195 -7.62 5.69 8.32
N ILE A 196 -8.86 6.19 8.23
CA ILE A 196 -9.25 7.45 8.86
C ILE A 196 -9.25 7.30 10.39
N GLU A 197 -9.89 6.24 10.91
CA GLU A 197 -9.91 5.95 12.35
C GLU A 197 -8.49 5.76 12.91
N HIS A 198 -7.63 5.04 12.17
CA HIS A 198 -6.24 4.86 12.55
C HIS A 198 -5.47 6.19 12.63
N ALA A 199 -5.61 7.04 11.62
CA ALA A 199 -4.93 8.34 11.61
C ALA A 199 -5.42 9.25 12.75
N CYS A 200 -6.73 9.29 13.02
CA CYS A 200 -7.29 10.04 14.16
C CYS A 200 -6.70 9.52 15.48
N ALA A 201 -6.67 8.20 15.68
CA ALA A 201 -6.08 7.60 16.89
C ALA A 201 -4.58 7.88 17.04
N CYS A 202 -3.83 7.97 15.93
CA CYS A 202 -2.42 8.37 15.97
C CYS A 202 -2.26 9.82 16.42
N VAL A 203 -3.07 10.72 15.87
CA VAL A 203 -3.08 12.15 16.25
C VAL A 203 -3.44 12.34 17.73
N GLU A 204 -4.49 11.66 18.22
CA GLU A 204 -4.90 11.70 19.62
C GLU A 204 -3.79 11.21 20.58
N LYS A 205 -2.96 10.27 20.14
CA LYS A 205 -1.78 9.78 20.88
C LYS A 205 -0.54 10.67 20.74
N GLY A 206 -0.62 11.77 20.01
CA GLY A 206 0.50 12.68 19.77
C GLY A 206 1.59 12.11 18.86
N LEU A 207 1.27 11.09 18.05
CA LEU A 207 2.23 10.55 17.08
C LEU A 207 2.38 11.51 15.90
N ILE A 208 3.58 11.52 15.30
CA ILE A 208 3.88 12.33 14.11
C ILE A 208 3.87 11.51 12.82
N GLU A 209 3.85 10.19 12.92
CA GLU A 209 3.68 9.26 11.80
C GLU A 209 2.93 8.00 12.25
N SER A 210 2.38 7.26 11.30
CA SER A 210 1.71 5.98 11.56
C SER A 210 2.71 4.86 11.82
N PRO A 211 2.53 3.99 12.82
CA PRO A 211 3.33 2.79 12.99
C PRO A 211 3.03 1.70 11.94
N VAL A 212 1.95 1.85 11.16
CA VAL A 212 1.54 0.91 10.10
C VAL A 212 2.00 1.42 8.74
N MET A 213 1.59 2.64 8.37
CA MET A 213 2.06 3.36 7.18
C MET A 213 3.07 4.42 7.59
N SER A 214 4.24 3.96 8.01
CA SER A 214 5.36 4.80 8.38
C SER A 214 6.09 5.36 7.15
N ARG A 215 6.97 6.35 7.35
CA ARG A 215 7.91 6.83 6.33
C ARG A 215 8.60 5.66 5.61
N MET A 216 9.08 4.67 6.36
CA MET A 216 9.77 3.51 5.78
C MET A 216 8.83 2.67 4.90
N ALA A 217 7.58 2.44 5.33
CA ALA A 217 6.62 1.69 4.54
C ALA A 217 6.34 2.37 3.19
N SER A 218 6.18 3.70 3.17
CA SER A 218 6.01 4.46 1.93
C SER A 218 7.27 4.47 1.06
N LEU A 219 8.48 4.56 1.66
CA LEU A 219 9.74 4.44 0.92
C LEU A 219 9.91 3.07 0.25
N GLU A 220 9.52 1.99 0.92
CA GLU A 220 9.57 0.64 0.35
C GLU A 220 8.64 0.49 -0.86
N ILE A 221 7.49 1.17 -0.88
CA ILE A 221 6.60 1.20 -2.06
C ILE A 221 7.30 1.91 -3.22
N LEU A 222 7.86 3.10 -2.99
CA LEU A 222 8.59 3.87 -4.01
C LEU A 222 9.82 3.11 -4.52
N LYS A 223 10.55 2.40 -3.65
CA LYS A 223 11.66 1.52 -4.02
C LYS A 223 11.23 0.44 -5.03
N VAL A 224 10.06 -0.18 -4.84
CA VAL A 224 9.55 -1.17 -5.80
C VAL A 224 9.12 -0.50 -7.10
N ILE A 225 8.54 0.70 -7.04
CA ILE A 225 8.21 1.49 -8.25
C ILE A 225 9.50 1.93 -8.98
N GLY A 226 10.62 2.11 -8.28
CA GLY A 226 11.94 2.46 -8.84
C GLY A 226 12.20 3.97 -8.90
N VAL A 227 11.78 4.71 -7.87
CA VAL A 227 11.98 6.17 -7.74
C VAL A 227 12.40 6.59 -6.34
#